data_acf4abce5c8bfb3a895e7fa9b847ae86
#
_entry.id   acf4abce5c8bfb3a895e7fa9b847ae86
#
_cell.length_a   1.000
_cell.length_b   1.000
_cell.length_c   1.000
_cell.angle_alpha   90.00
_cell.angle_beta   90.00
_cell.angle_gamma   90.00
#
_symmetry.space_group_name_H-M   'P 1'
#
loop_
_entity.id
_entity.type
_entity.pdbx_description
1 polymer ?
#
loop_
_entity_poly.entity_id
_entity_poly.type
_entity_poly.pdbx_seq_one_letter_code
_entity_poly.pdbx_strand_id
1 'polypeptide(L)'
;MKRYDAMRLSGTILLAHLALCAAFLLLLIAASGSTSTFTFRSPYGLVLGLLFIGLPAFAFGWGLRSAKDPFDKKLCWNAAMVLYGLNAAAFLLAPEFGTGNVIAMWWGVPLAPALTGLSAFAAPQSALYLFGGALLAAVEPLCLTLGLLSGRRAENETKNNTGAPAEAAERTDDKEKNPHA
;
A
#
# COMPACT_ATOMS: atom_id res chain seq x y z
N MET A 1 -3.92 24.37 6.93
CA MET A 1 -3.43 23.50 5.86
C MET A 1 -3.20 22.06 6.34
N LYS A 2 -2.25 21.76 7.23
CA LYS A 2 -1.88 20.39 7.64
C LYS A 2 -3.05 19.46 8.09
N ARG A 3 -4.11 19.99 8.71
CA ARG A 3 -5.24 19.20 9.23
C ARG A 3 -6.18 18.72 8.09
N TYR A 4 -6.36 19.53 7.07
CA TYR A 4 -7.15 19.20 5.89
C TYR A 4 -6.45 18.11 5.05
N ASP A 5 -5.13 18.20 4.91
CA ASP A 5 -4.35 17.21 4.17
C ASP A 5 -4.37 15.85 4.87
N ALA A 6 -4.35 15.82 6.22
CA ALA A 6 -4.45 14.59 6.99
C ALA A 6 -5.81 13.90 6.80
N MET A 7 -6.91 14.65 6.86
CA MET A 7 -8.26 14.10 6.63
C MET A 7 -8.41 13.57 5.20
N ARG A 8 -7.91 14.32 4.22
CA ARG A 8 -7.94 13.93 2.81
C ARG A 8 -7.16 12.63 2.58
N LEU A 9 -5.94 12.53 3.10
CA LEU A 9 -5.12 11.33 2.96
C LEU A 9 -5.76 10.13 3.66
N SER A 10 -6.21 10.29 4.90
CA SER A 10 -6.85 9.20 5.65
C SER A 10 -8.13 8.72 4.95
N GLY A 11 -8.95 9.64 4.45
CA GLY A 11 -10.14 9.30 3.67
C GLY A 11 -9.81 8.57 2.37
N THR A 12 -8.76 8.98 1.68
CA THR A 12 -8.32 8.35 0.44
C THR A 12 -7.78 6.93 0.67
N ILE A 13 -7.00 6.73 1.74
CA ILE A 13 -6.48 5.42 2.13
C ILE A 13 -7.61 4.48 2.54
N LEU A 14 -8.59 4.98 3.29
CA LEU A 14 -9.77 4.21 3.67
C LEU A 14 -10.59 3.79 2.44
N LEU A 15 -10.83 4.70 1.50
CA LEU A 15 -11.51 4.39 0.24
C LEU A 15 -10.73 3.37 -0.59
N ALA A 16 -9.39 3.46 -0.61
CA ALA A 16 -8.55 2.48 -1.27
C ALA A 16 -8.73 1.08 -0.68
N HIS A 17 -8.71 0.97 0.66
CA HIS A 17 -8.94 -0.28 1.35
C HIS A 17 -10.34 -0.86 1.06
N LEU A 18 -11.38 -0.03 1.14
CA LEU A 18 -12.74 -0.45 0.82
C LEU A 18 -12.88 -0.91 -0.65
N ALA A 19 -12.22 -0.24 -1.58
CA ALA A 19 -12.17 -0.66 -2.98
C ALA A 19 -11.47 -2.02 -3.15
N LEU A 20 -10.38 -2.26 -2.42
CA LEU A 20 -9.72 -3.56 -2.38
C LEU A 20 -10.64 -4.63 -1.78
N CYS A 21 -11.32 -4.36 -0.66
CA CYS A 21 -12.30 -5.28 -0.08
C CYS A 21 -13.39 -5.67 -1.09
N ALA A 22 -13.95 -4.69 -1.80
CA ALA A 22 -14.97 -4.93 -2.83
C ALA A 22 -14.43 -5.75 -4.01
N ALA A 23 -13.24 -5.43 -4.51
CA ALA A 23 -12.59 -6.16 -5.60
C ALA A 23 -12.31 -7.61 -5.22
N PHE A 24 -11.79 -7.87 -4.01
CA PHE A 24 -11.55 -9.21 -3.50
C PHE A 24 -12.84 -9.99 -3.31
N LEU A 25 -13.90 -9.34 -2.82
CA LEU A 25 -15.20 -10.00 -2.67
C LEU A 25 -15.76 -10.42 -4.02
N LEU A 26 -15.72 -9.55 -5.03
CA LEU A 26 -16.15 -9.88 -6.39
C LEU A 26 -15.32 -11.03 -6.97
N LEU A 27 -14.02 -11.05 -6.72
CA LEU A 27 -13.12 -12.11 -7.16
C LEU A 27 -13.45 -13.44 -6.47
N LEU A 28 -13.75 -13.43 -5.18
CA LEU A 28 -14.19 -14.62 -4.44
C LEU A 28 -15.55 -15.15 -4.95
N ILE A 29 -16.51 -14.26 -5.24
CA ILE A 29 -17.80 -14.64 -5.82
C ILE A 29 -17.60 -15.27 -7.20
N ALA A 30 -16.78 -14.67 -8.06
CA ALA A 30 -16.47 -15.20 -9.38
C ALA A 30 -15.75 -16.55 -9.30
N ALA A 31 -14.82 -16.72 -8.36
CA ALA A 31 -14.11 -17.97 -8.14
C ALA A 31 -15.00 -19.08 -7.58
N SER A 32 -15.98 -18.75 -6.75
CA SER A 32 -16.91 -19.75 -6.18
C SER A 32 -17.82 -20.39 -7.23
N GLY A 33 -18.03 -19.72 -8.36
CA GLY A 33 -18.76 -20.26 -9.52
C GLY A 33 -17.94 -21.21 -10.40
N SER A 34 -16.62 -21.27 -10.23
CA SER A 34 -15.76 -22.17 -10.97
C SER A 34 -15.49 -23.44 -10.15
N THR A 35 -15.66 -24.62 -10.79
CA THR A 35 -15.43 -25.93 -10.17
C THR A 35 -13.95 -26.23 -9.87
N SER A 36 -13.03 -25.32 -10.17
CA SER A 36 -11.63 -25.44 -9.80
C SER A 36 -11.45 -25.07 -8.33
N THR A 37 -11.28 -26.06 -7.48
CA THR A 37 -10.82 -25.91 -6.09
C THR A 37 -9.39 -25.39 -6.07
N PHE A 38 -9.22 -24.11 -6.35
CA PHE A 38 -7.94 -23.45 -6.10
C PHE A 38 -7.79 -23.27 -4.59
N THR A 39 -7.18 -24.25 -3.96
CA THR A 39 -6.95 -24.22 -2.53
C THR A 39 -5.76 -23.32 -2.24
N PHE A 40 -6.03 -22.10 -1.74
CA PHE A 40 -5.00 -21.21 -1.20
C PHE A 40 -4.24 -21.84 0.00
N ARG A 41 -4.70 -22.99 0.50
CA ARG A 41 -4.07 -23.71 1.61
C ARG A 41 -2.80 -24.43 1.15
N SER A 42 -1.81 -23.67 0.74
CA SER A 42 -0.51 -24.17 0.31
C SER A 42 0.56 -23.10 0.50
N PRO A 43 1.86 -23.43 0.51
CA PRO A 43 2.93 -22.45 0.52
C PRO A 43 2.82 -21.43 -0.63
N TYR A 44 2.42 -21.88 -1.80
CA TYR A 44 2.17 -21.02 -2.97
C TYR A 44 1.00 -20.06 -2.72
N GLY A 45 -0.03 -20.50 -1.98
CA GLY A 45 -1.16 -19.66 -1.59
C GLY A 45 -0.76 -18.47 -0.75
N LEU A 46 0.25 -18.61 0.13
CA LEU A 46 0.80 -17.50 0.89
C LEU A 46 1.45 -16.46 -0.03
N VAL A 47 2.30 -16.89 -0.96
CA VAL A 47 2.97 -16.00 -1.92
C VAL A 47 1.96 -15.31 -2.82
N LEU A 48 1.01 -16.06 -3.37
CA LEU A 48 -0.07 -15.49 -4.18
C LEU A 48 -0.91 -14.50 -3.38
N GLY A 49 -1.28 -14.82 -2.14
CA GLY A 49 -2.02 -13.93 -1.26
C GLY A 49 -1.27 -12.62 -0.99
N LEU A 50 0.04 -12.69 -0.76
CA LEU A 50 0.91 -11.50 -0.62
C LEU A 50 0.93 -10.64 -1.88
N LEU A 51 1.05 -11.26 -3.05
CA LEU A 51 1.03 -10.56 -4.34
C LEU A 51 -0.34 -9.91 -4.60
N PHE A 52 -1.42 -10.64 -4.31
CA PHE A 52 -2.79 -10.14 -4.48
C PHE A 52 -3.12 -8.94 -3.60
N ILE A 53 -2.53 -8.83 -2.41
CA ILE A 53 -2.68 -7.67 -1.53
C ILE A 53 -1.68 -6.58 -1.92
N GLY A 54 -0.42 -6.93 -2.06
CA GLY A 54 0.69 -5.98 -2.19
C GLY A 54 0.68 -5.23 -3.51
N LEU A 55 0.45 -5.92 -4.64
CA LEU A 55 0.47 -5.30 -5.97
C LEU A 55 -0.64 -4.27 -6.17
N PRO A 56 -1.93 -4.57 -5.88
CA PRO A 56 -2.99 -3.59 -6.00
C PRO A 56 -2.81 -2.42 -5.03
N ALA A 57 -2.39 -2.67 -3.79
CA ALA A 57 -2.13 -1.61 -2.81
C ALA A 57 -1.00 -0.68 -3.27
N PHE A 58 0.10 -1.24 -3.80
CA PHE A 58 1.19 -0.47 -4.37
C PHE A 58 0.75 0.35 -5.59
N ALA A 59 0.05 -0.28 -6.53
CA ALA A 59 -0.45 0.37 -7.75
C ALA A 59 -1.42 1.51 -7.41
N PHE A 60 -2.27 1.31 -6.40
CA PHE A 60 -3.20 2.33 -5.92
C PHE A 60 -2.45 3.50 -5.29
N GLY A 61 -1.47 3.22 -4.41
CA GLY A 61 -0.61 4.24 -3.83
C GLY A 61 0.13 5.04 -4.91
N TRP A 62 0.62 4.38 -5.95
CA TRP A 62 1.28 5.03 -7.07
C TRP A 62 0.31 5.88 -7.90
N GLY A 63 -0.91 5.40 -8.17
CA GLY A 63 -1.95 6.17 -8.86
C GLY A 63 -2.38 7.42 -8.11
N LEU A 64 -2.49 7.35 -6.78
CA LEU A 64 -2.84 8.49 -5.93
C LEU A 64 -1.77 9.59 -5.90
N ARG A 65 -0.53 9.23 -6.19
CA ARG A 65 0.60 10.15 -6.31
C ARG A 65 0.44 11.21 -7.41
N SER A 66 -0.30 10.90 -8.46
CA SER A 66 -0.55 11.80 -9.61
C SER A 66 -1.34 13.07 -9.24
N ALA A 67 -1.81 13.22 -8.00
CA ALA A 67 -2.39 14.45 -7.50
C ALA A 67 -1.31 15.54 -7.37
N LYS A 68 -1.64 16.76 -7.80
CA LYS A 68 -0.75 17.94 -7.90
C LYS A 68 0.01 18.31 -6.62
N ASP A 69 -0.43 17.84 -5.45
CA ASP A 69 0.19 18.14 -4.16
C ASP A 69 0.68 16.86 -3.49
N PRO A 70 2.00 16.63 -3.38
CA PRO A 70 2.55 15.46 -2.72
C PRO A 70 2.26 15.51 -1.21
N PHE A 71 1.70 14.42 -0.68
CA PHE A 71 1.50 14.27 0.76
C PHE A 71 2.82 14.26 1.54
N ASP A 72 2.84 14.85 2.73
CA ASP A 72 4.00 14.80 3.62
C ASP A 72 4.36 13.34 3.97
N LYS A 73 5.66 13.01 3.92
CA LYS A 73 6.17 11.67 4.25
C LYS A 73 5.72 11.19 5.64
N LYS A 74 5.80 12.08 6.64
CA LYS A 74 5.37 11.76 8.01
C LYS A 74 3.88 11.44 8.07
N LEU A 75 3.08 12.18 7.30
CA LEU A 75 1.64 11.97 7.22
C LEU A 75 1.30 10.61 6.58
N CYS A 76 2.00 10.22 5.51
CA CYS A 76 1.83 8.91 4.87
C CYS A 76 2.12 7.76 5.85
N TRP A 77 3.21 7.85 6.63
CA TRP A 77 3.54 6.85 7.64
C TRP A 77 2.52 6.77 8.77
N ASN A 78 2.04 7.92 9.27
CA ASN A 78 1.01 7.94 10.30
C ASN A 78 -0.29 7.27 9.80
N ALA A 79 -0.71 7.57 8.58
CA ALA A 79 -1.89 6.95 7.98
C ALA A 79 -1.69 5.42 7.76
N ALA A 80 -0.50 4.99 7.36
CA ALA A 80 -0.15 3.58 7.26
C ALA A 80 -0.24 2.86 8.61
N MET A 81 0.23 3.48 9.70
CA MET A 81 0.14 2.91 11.05
C MET A 81 -1.31 2.77 11.52
N VAL A 82 -2.17 3.74 11.19
CA VAL A 82 -3.61 3.63 11.49
C VAL A 82 -4.25 2.46 10.73
N LEU A 83 -3.97 2.34 9.42
CA LEU A 83 -4.50 1.24 8.61
C LEU A 83 -3.95 -0.11 9.11
N TYR A 84 -2.67 -0.18 9.47
CA TYR A 84 -2.10 -1.38 10.10
C TYR A 84 -2.84 -1.77 11.38
N GLY A 85 -3.10 -0.81 12.27
CA GLY A 85 -3.85 -1.05 13.50
C GLY A 85 -5.26 -1.58 13.24
N LEU A 86 -5.96 -1.04 12.24
CA LEU A 86 -7.28 -1.52 11.84
C LEU A 86 -7.23 -2.93 11.24
N ASN A 87 -6.25 -3.22 10.38
CA ASN A 87 -6.06 -4.56 9.80
C ASN A 87 -5.71 -5.59 10.87
N ALA A 88 -4.83 -5.25 11.82
CA ALA A 88 -4.46 -6.12 12.93
C ALA A 88 -5.66 -6.35 13.88
N ALA A 89 -6.45 -5.32 14.16
CA ALA A 89 -7.66 -5.46 14.95
C ALA A 89 -8.69 -6.34 14.25
N ALA A 90 -8.90 -6.16 12.95
CA ALA A 90 -9.80 -6.99 12.16
C ALA A 90 -9.34 -8.46 12.16
N PHE A 91 -8.04 -8.71 12.03
CA PHE A 91 -7.46 -10.05 12.13
C PHE A 91 -7.74 -10.68 13.50
N LEU A 92 -7.49 -9.97 14.60
CA LEU A 92 -7.71 -10.48 15.97
C LEU A 92 -9.19 -10.67 16.30
N LEU A 93 -10.10 -9.92 15.65
CA LEU A 93 -11.54 -10.03 15.81
C LEU A 93 -12.18 -10.97 14.77
N ALA A 94 -11.38 -11.65 13.96
CA ALA A 94 -11.87 -12.55 12.93
C ALA A 94 -12.59 -13.78 13.55
N PRO A 95 -13.49 -14.41 12.79
CA PRO A 95 -14.28 -15.56 13.27
C PRO A 95 -13.43 -16.74 13.75
N GLU A 96 -12.20 -16.90 13.27
CA GLU A 96 -11.26 -17.95 13.68
C GLU A 96 -10.95 -17.87 15.18
N PHE A 97 -11.14 -16.71 15.81
CA PHE A 97 -10.96 -16.50 17.25
C PHE A 97 -12.30 -16.53 18.03
N GLY A 98 -13.40 -16.96 17.39
CA GLY A 98 -14.69 -17.17 18.04
C GLY A 98 -15.49 -15.88 18.28
N THR A 99 -15.07 -14.74 17.77
CA THR A 99 -15.77 -13.47 18.00
C THR A 99 -17.01 -13.26 17.12
N GLY A 100 -17.10 -13.96 15.97
CA GLY A 100 -18.23 -13.86 15.04
C GLY A 100 -18.47 -12.45 14.48
N ASN A 101 -17.47 -11.57 14.53
CA ASN A 101 -17.63 -10.18 14.15
C ASN A 101 -17.66 -10.01 12.63
N VAL A 102 -18.85 -9.80 12.08
CA VAL A 102 -19.09 -9.65 10.64
C VAL A 102 -18.34 -8.46 10.04
N ILE A 103 -18.20 -7.35 10.79
CA ILE A 103 -17.47 -6.17 10.32
C ILE A 103 -15.99 -6.48 10.19
N ALA A 104 -15.41 -7.17 11.17
CA ALA A 104 -14.01 -7.59 11.12
C ALA A 104 -13.76 -8.56 9.96
N MET A 105 -14.70 -9.48 9.70
CA MET A 105 -14.64 -10.38 8.56
C MET A 105 -14.62 -9.62 7.22
N TRP A 106 -15.52 -8.65 7.04
CA TRP A 106 -15.56 -7.83 5.83
C TRP A 106 -14.29 -7.00 5.64
N TRP A 107 -13.80 -6.38 6.71
CA TRP A 107 -12.57 -5.62 6.69
C TRP A 107 -11.36 -6.48 6.36
N GLY A 108 -11.32 -7.70 6.88
CA GLY A 108 -10.22 -8.66 6.69
C GLY A 108 -10.22 -9.40 5.35
N VAL A 109 -11.23 -9.22 4.48
CA VAL A 109 -11.35 -9.94 3.20
C VAL A 109 -10.08 -9.93 2.35
N PRO A 110 -9.35 -8.81 2.17
CA PRO A 110 -8.10 -8.81 1.41
C PRO A 110 -7.00 -9.70 2.01
N LEU A 111 -7.01 -9.89 3.34
CA LEU A 111 -6.02 -10.72 4.04
C LEU A 111 -6.34 -12.22 3.95
N ALA A 112 -7.59 -12.59 3.68
CA ALA A 112 -8.07 -13.98 3.72
C ALA A 112 -7.23 -14.95 2.87
N PRO A 113 -6.84 -14.66 1.62
CA PRO A 113 -6.00 -15.57 0.82
C PRO A 113 -4.63 -15.84 1.46
N ALA A 114 -3.99 -14.78 1.98
CA ALA A 114 -2.68 -14.89 2.61
C ALA A 114 -2.76 -15.64 3.96
N LEU A 115 -3.80 -15.39 4.76
CA LEU A 115 -4.05 -16.12 6.01
C LEU A 115 -4.36 -17.60 5.76
N THR A 116 -5.10 -17.91 4.69
CA THR A 116 -5.33 -19.29 4.27
C THR A 116 -4.03 -19.97 3.87
N GLY A 117 -3.15 -19.27 3.15
CA GLY A 117 -1.80 -19.76 2.83
C GLY A 117 -0.94 -19.98 4.08
N LEU A 118 -1.03 -19.08 5.05
CA LEU A 118 -0.32 -19.19 6.33
C LEU A 118 -0.78 -20.40 7.13
N SER A 119 -2.05 -20.79 7.03
CA SER A 119 -2.60 -21.97 7.72
C SER A 119 -2.01 -23.30 7.22
N ALA A 120 -1.26 -23.29 6.11
CA ALA A 120 -0.49 -24.45 5.66
C ALA A 120 0.76 -24.70 6.51
N PHE A 121 1.28 -23.66 7.18
CA PHE A 121 2.50 -23.72 7.99
C PHE A 121 2.23 -23.69 9.49
N ALA A 122 1.13 -23.07 9.90
CA ALA A 122 0.82 -22.83 11.29
C ALA A 122 -0.66 -23.09 11.56
N ALA A 123 -0.96 -23.84 12.60
CA ALA A 123 -2.34 -24.03 13.01
C ALA A 123 -2.96 -22.67 13.42
N PRO A 124 -4.24 -22.42 13.06
CA PRO A 124 -4.97 -21.26 13.55
C PRO A 124 -4.82 -21.16 15.08
N GLN A 125 -4.72 -19.95 15.61
CA GLN A 125 -4.51 -19.65 17.04
C GLN A 125 -3.13 -20.05 17.62
N SER A 126 -2.22 -20.66 16.85
CA SER A 126 -0.84 -20.85 17.31
C SER A 126 -0.10 -19.50 17.38
N ALA A 127 0.92 -19.41 18.24
CA ALA A 127 1.75 -18.21 18.34
C ALA A 127 2.36 -17.81 16.98
N LEU A 128 2.76 -18.81 16.17
CA LEU A 128 3.30 -18.59 14.84
C LEU A 128 2.24 -18.02 13.89
N TYR A 129 1.00 -18.50 13.95
CA TYR A 129 -0.11 -17.98 13.15
C TYR A 129 -0.46 -16.54 13.55
N LEU A 130 -0.51 -16.25 14.86
CA LEU A 130 -0.77 -14.91 15.36
C LEU A 130 0.31 -13.91 14.92
N PHE A 131 1.57 -14.29 15.08
CA PHE A 131 2.69 -13.47 14.65
C PHE A 131 2.70 -13.26 13.13
N GLY A 132 2.52 -14.34 12.37
CA GLY A 132 2.44 -14.29 10.91
C GLY A 132 1.27 -13.43 10.42
N GLY A 133 0.09 -13.58 11.02
CA GLY A 133 -1.09 -12.76 10.69
C GLY A 133 -0.89 -11.27 10.99
N ALA A 134 -0.22 -10.95 12.11
CA ALA A 134 0.14 -9.56 12.43
C ALA A 134 1.13 -8.98 11.41
N LEU A 135 2.10 -9.76 10.91
CA LEU A 135 2.98 -9.34 9.83
C LEU A 135 2.22 -9.14 8.51
N LEU A 136 1.31 -10.06 8.17
CA LEU A 136 0.47 -9.95 6.96
C LEU A 136 -0.40 -8.70 6.98
N ALA A 137 -0.93 -8.31 8.15
CA ALA A 137 -1.70 -7.08 8.32
C ALA A 137 -0.91 -5.81 7.95
N ALA A 138 0.43 -5.86 7.99
CA ALA A 138 1.29 -4.75 7.62
C ALA A 138 1.54 -4.64 6.10
N VAL A 139 1.31 -5.69 5.32
CA VAL A 139 1.67 -5.74 3.89
C VAL A 139 0.94 -4.67 3.08
N GLU A 140 -0.37 -4.57 3.23
CA GLU A 140 -1.19 -3.59 2.51
C GLU A 140 -0.75 -2.14 2.82
N PRO A 141 -0.71 -1.68 4.09
CA PRO A 141 -0.30 -0.32 4.40
C PRO A 141 1.14 -0.01 3.99
N LEU A 142 2.06 -0.98 4.08
CA LEU A 142 3.43 -0.81 3.62
C LEU A 142 3.50 -0.64 2.10
N CYS A 143 2.86 -1.51 1.32
CA CYS A 143 2.85 -1.45 -0.13
C CYS A 143 2.19 -0.16 -0.64
N LEU A 144 1.07 0.24 -0.05
CA LEU A 144 0.37 1.49 -0.36
C LEU A 144 1.27 2.71 -0.08
N THR A 145 1.94 2.73 1.06
CA THR A 145 2.86 3.82 1.44
C THR A 145 4.08 3.87 0.53
N LEU A 146 4.65 2.72 0.18
CA LEU A 146 5.75 2.63 -0.78
C LEU A 146 5.31 3.14 -2.16
N GLY A 147 4.11 2.81 -2.61
CA GLY A 147 3.53 3.36 -3.83
C GLY A 147 3.43 4.89 -3.80
N LEU A 148 2.90 5.45 -2.71
CA LEU A 148 2.80 6.90 -2.50
C LEU A 148 4.16 7.60 -2.48
N LEU A 149 5.21 6.95 -1.95
CA LEU A 149 6.53 7.54 -1.77
C LEU A 149 7.47 7.31 -2.97
N SER A 150 7.28 6.22 -3.75
CA SER A 150 8.18 5.80 -4.84
C SER A 150 8.38 6.87 -5.90
N GLY A 151 7.42 7.75 -6.03
CA GLY A 151 7.41 8.76 -7.05
C GLY A 151 8.17 10.03 -6.80
N ARG A 152 8.52 10.32 -5.59
CA ARG A 152 9.30 11.52 -5.28
C ARG A 152 10.73 11.44 -5.81
N ARG A 153 11.27 10.23 -5.96
CA ARG A 153 12.65 10.03 -6.40
C ARG A 153 12.85 10.39 -7.87
N ALA A 154 11.95 9.93 -8.72
CA ALA A 154 12.02 10.18 -10.17
C ALA A 154 11.85 11.68 -10.51
N GLU A 155 10.99 12.41 -9.81
CA GLU A 155 10.77 13.84 -10.07
C GLU A 155 11.94 14.70 -9.62
N ASN A 156 12.61 14.36 -8.53
CA ASN A 156 13.80 15.07 -8.06
C ASN A 156 15.02 14.81 -8.95
N GLU A 157 15.17 13.60 -9.50
CA GLU A 157 16.23 13.28 -10.44
C GLU A 157 16.04 14.00 -11.77
N THR A 158 14.80 14.15 -12.24
CA THR A 158 14.49 14.90 -13.46
C THR A 158 14.72 16.40 -13.29
N LYS A 159 14.35 16.98 -12.15
CA LYS A 159 14.61 18.40 -11.85
C LYS A 159 16.10 18.72 -11.69
N ASN A 160 16.87 17.82 -11.11
CA ASN A 160 18.33 18.00 -10.99
C ASN A 160 19.05 17.88 -12.35
N ASN A 161 18.53 17.02 -13.26
CA ASN A 161 19.14 16.84 -14.58
C ASN A 161 18.73 17.92 -15.59
N THR A 162 17.56 18.56 -15.42
CA THR A 162 17.13 19.68 -16.28
C THR A 162 17.61 21.05 -15.83
N GLY A 163 18.05 21.19 -14.58
CA GLY A 163 18.54 22.47 -14.03
C GLY A 163 20.03 22.79 -14.29
N ALA A 164 20.79 21.86 -14.86
CA ALA A 164 22.25 22.01 -14.95
C ALA A 164 22.83 22.71 -16.22
N PRO A 165 22.12 22.94 -17.35
CA PRO A 165 22.78 23.48 -18.53
C PRO A 165 22.58 24.99 -18.79
N ALA A 166 21.63 25.67 -18.14
CA ALA A 166 21.29 27.05 -18.53
C ALA A 166 22.18 28.12 -17.88
N GLU A 167 22.68 27.88 -16.67
CA GLU A 167 23.48 28.88 -15.93
C GLU A 167 24.97 28.93 -16.34
N ALA A 168 25.46 27.86 -16.99
CA ALA A 168 26.84 27.82 -17.47
C ALA A 168 27.03 28.55 -18.81
N ALA A 169 25.98 28.69 -19.60
CA ALA A 169 26.05 29.39 -20.90
C ALA A 169 25.98 30.92 -20.78
N GLU A 170 25.33 31.44 -19.74
CA GLU A 170 25.15 32.89 -19.55
C GLU A 170 26.38 33.59 -18.94
N ARG A 171 27.28 32.83 -18.29
CA ARG A 171 28.50 33.39 -17.68
C ARG A 171 29.69 33.57 -18.64
N THR A 172 29.64 33.02 -19.84
CA THR A 172 30.71 33.17 -20.84
C THR A 172 30.55 34.36 -21.74
N ASP A 173 29.35 34.92 -21.92
CA ASP A 173 29.13 36.07 -22.80
C ASP A 173 29.46 37.44 -22.16
N ASP A 174 29.53 37.56 -20.85
CA ASP A 174 29.84 38.84 -20.18
C ASP A 174 31.35 39.12 -20.08
N LYS A 175 32.23 38.17 -20.36
CA LYS A 175 33.69 38.39 -20.32
C LYS A 175 34.31 38.85 -21.63
N GLU A 176 33.58 38.80 -22.74
CA GLU A 176 34.12 39.15 -24.03
C GLU A 176 33.76 40.55 -24.51
N LYS A 177 33.00 41.32 -23.71
CA LYS A 177 32.53 42.66 -24.08
C LYS A 177 33.29 43.85 -23.54
N ASN A 178 34.45 43.67 -22.87
CA ASN A 178 35.20 44.85 -22.39
C ASN A 178 36.73 44.72 -22.57
N PRO A 179 37.26 44.93 -23.80
CA PRO A 179 38.72 44.93 -24.03
C PRO A 179 39.39 46.32 -23.99
N HIS A 180 38.72 47.35 -23.52
CA HIS A 180 39.37 48.69 -23.40
C HIS A 180 38.72 49.54 -22.30
N ALA A 181 39.34 49.54 -21.11
CA ALA A 181 39.38 50.68 -20.21
C ALA A 181 40.63 50.61 -19.34
#